data_3c676007715b4181f7a1b0043b176133
#
_entry.id   3c676007715b4181f7a1b0043b176133
#
_cell.length_a   1.000
_cell.length_b   1.000
_cell.length_c   1.000
_cell.angle_alpha   90.00
_cell.angle_beta   90.00
_cell.angle_gamma   90.00
#
_symmetry.space_group_name_H-M   'P 1'
#
loop_
_entity.id
_entity.type
_entity.pdbx_description
1 polymer ?
#
loop_
_entity_poly.entity_id
_entity_poly.type
_entity_poly.pdbx_seq_one_letter_code
_entity_poly.pdbx_strand_id
1 'polypeptide(L)'
;MKYKGTMLVVKDIEKSKEFYTKVLGLRVISDFGANATFTGGVSVQTEASWMEFTKCDASFFSYQGNDVELYFEEENFEAFCGKLSEQGVSLIGESATMPWGQKVVRFYDPDRHIIEVGEDLAVMMKRLHAEGLTVDELVEKTFMKKGIIERMLKG
;
A
#
# COMPACT_ATOMS: atom_id res chain seq x y z
N MET A 1 -11.35 -18.88 11.62
CA MET A 1 -10.05 -18.37 11.13
C MET A 1 -10.10 -16.85 11.16
N LYS A 2 -8.98 -16.16 11.50
CA LYS A 2 -8.90 -14.69 11.55
C LYS A 2 -7.63 -14.25 10.83
N TYR A 3 -7.77 -13.43 9.78
CA TYR A 3 -6.62 -12.80 9.11
C TYR A 3 -5.91 -11.84 10.06
N LYS A 4 -4.57 -11.88 10.09
CA LYS A 4 -3.74 -11.08 11.01
C LYS A 4 -2.80 -10.13 10.30
N GLY A 5 -2.48 -10.39 9.05
CA GLY A 5 -1.57 -9.57 8.26
C GLY A 5 -0.86 -10.36 7.16
N THR A 6 -0.09 -9.62 6.35
CA THR A 6 0.77 -10.16 5.30
C THR A 6 2.22 -10.20 5.78
N MET A 7 2.90 -11.33 5.55
CA MET A 7 4.33 -11.49 5.79
C MET A 7 5.08 -11.46 4.45
N LEU A 8 6.02 -10.54 4.32
CA LEU A 8 6.93 -10.44 3.19
C LEU A 8 8.29 -11.00 3.57
N VAL A 9 8.88 -11.80 2.69
CA VAL A 9 10.25 -12.27 2.86
C VAL A 9 11.19 -11.28 2.20
N VAL A 10 12.22 -10.84 2.93
CA VAL A 10 13.10 -9.75 2.51
C VAL A 10 14.57 -10.16 2.65
N LYS A 11 15.42 -9.60 1.78
CA LYS A 11 16.86 -9.84 1.80
C LYS A 11 17.56 -9.07 2.92
N ASP A 12 17.17 -7.82 3.09
CA ASP A 12 17.76 -6.88 4.05
C ASP A 12 16.66 -6.25 4.89
N ILE A 13 16.51 -6.73 6.13
CA ILE A 13 15.43 -6.29 7.01
C ILE A 13 15.59 -4.84 7.45
N GLU A 14 16.82 -4.31 7.56
CA GLU A 14 17.05 -2.93 7.95
C GLU A 14 16.63 -1.97 6.83
N LYS A 15 16.96 -2.28 5.58
CA LYS A 15 16.46 -1.52 4.42
C LYS A 15 14.95 -1.57 4.32
N SER A 16 14.34 -2.72 4.58
CA SER A 16 12.88 -2.84 4.58
C SER A 16 12.26 -2.03 5.72
N LYS A 17 12.81 -2.09 6.94
CA LYS A 17 12.34 -1.24 8.07
C LYS A 17 12.45 0.25 7.72
N GLU A 18 13.56 0.67 7.15
CA GLU A 18 13.76 2.05 6.73
C GLU A 18 12.71 2.48 5.68
N PHE A 19 12.49 1.65 4.67
CA PHE A 19 11.52 1.91 3.62
C PHE A 19 10.09 2.01 4.16
N TYR A 20 9.61 1.01 4.88
CA TYR A 20 8.25 0.98 5.41
C TYR A 20 7.97 2.10 6.42
N THR A 21 8.99 2.53 7.17
CA THR A 21 8.84 3.65 8.11
C THR A 21 9.00 5.02 7.45
N LYS A 22 9.99 5.22 6.59
CA LYS A 22 10.28 6.53 6.00
C LYS A 22 9.43 6.84 4.77
N VAL A 23 9.18 5.84 3.91
CA VAL A 23 8.37 6.04 2.69
C VAL A 23 6.89 5.99 3.02
N LEU A 24 6.43 4.89 3.63
CA LEU A 24 5.00 4.65 3.92
C LEU A 24 4.54 5.24 5.26
N GLY A 25 5.44 5.73 6.10
CA GLY A 25 5.07 6.31 7.40
C GLY A 25 4.56 5.29 8.42
N LEU A 26 4.74 3.99 8.18
CA LEU A 26 4.32 2.95 9.12
C LEU A 26 5.21 2.96 10.37
N ARG A 27 4.64 2.53 11.49
CA ARG A 27 5.38 2.41 12.76
C ARG A 27 5.68 0.94 13.03
N VAL A 28 6.89 0.65 13.50
CA VAL A 28 7.25 -0.68 14.00
C VAL A 28 6.45 -0.96 15.28
N ILE A 29 5.70 -2.07 15.29
CA ILE A 29 4.94 -2.55 16.44
C ILE A 29 5.78 -3.54 17.26
N SER A 30 6.50 -4.44 16.58
CA SER A 30 7.42 -5.39 17.17
C SER A 30 8.62 -5.62 16.26
N ASP A 31 9.79 -5.84 16.85
CA ASP A 31 11.04 -6.14 16.17
C ASP A 31 11.76 -7.26 16.92
N PHE A 32 11.99 -8.36 16.23
CA PHE A 32 12.69 -9.56 16.72
C PHE A 32 14.04 -9.77 16.00
N GLY A 33 14.59 -8.72 15.38
CA GLY A 33 15.80 -8.76 14.59
C GLY A 33 15.55 -9.37 13.19
N ALA A 34 15.28 -10.67 13.11
CA ALA A 34 14.99 -11.35 11.85
C ALA A 34 13.54 -11.19 11.35
N ASN A 35 12.66 -10.62 12.18
CA ASN A 35 11.25 -10.36 11.86
C ASN A 35 10.82 -9.04 12.49
N ALA A 36 10.09 -8.22 11.74
CA ALA A 36 9.48 -7.00 12.24
C ALA A 36 8.04 -6.87 11.74
N THR A 37 7.16 -6.34 12.59
CA THR A 37 5.75 -6.07 12.28
C THR A 37 5.49 -4.57 12.35
N PHE A 38 4.75 -4.06 11.37
CA PHE A 38 4.36 -2.66 11.26
C PHE A 38 2.86 -2.45 11.50
N THR A 39 2.48 -1.21 11.74
CA THR A 39 1.07 -0.79 11.68
C THR A 39 0.47 -1.17 10.32
N GLY A 40 -0.86 -1.39 10.25
CA GLY A 40 -1.53 -1.79 9.00
C GLY A 40 -1.47 -3.29 8.70
N GLY A 41 -0.79 -4.10 9.53
CA GLY A 41 -0.78 -5.57 9.36
C GLY A 41 0.26 -6.08 8.38
N VAL A 42 1.27 -5.27 8.05
CA VAL A 42 2.43 -5.70 7.27
C VAL A 42 3.53 -6.19 8.21
N SER A 43 4.17 -7.29 7.86
CA SER A 43 5.36 -7.82 8.54
C SER A 43 6.43 -8.17 7.52
N VAL A 44 7.69 -8.09 7.94
CA VAL A 44 8.85 -8.52 7.15
C VAL A 44 9.62 -9.57 7.90
N GLN A 45 10.21 -10.53 7.18
CA GLN A 45 11.06 -11.58 7.74
C GLN A 45 12.25 -11.84 6.81
N THR A 46 13.43 -12.04 7.38
CA THR A 46 14.62 -12.36 6.57
C THR A 46 14.48 -13.72 5.88
N GLU A 47 15.04 -13.85 4.66
CA GLU A 47 15.14 -15.12 3.95
C GLU A 47 15.72 -16.24 4.83
N ALA A 48 16.83 -15.95 5.52
CA ALA A 48 17.52 -16.93 6.37
C ALA A 48 16.60 -17.51 7.45
N SER A 49 15.88 -16.64 8.19
CA SER A 49 14.94 -17.06 9.22
C SER A 49 13.75 -17.82 8.62
N TRP A 50 13.25 -17.38 7.47
CA TRP A 50 12.12 -18.03 6.81
C TRP A 50 12.51 -19.44 6.31
N MET A 51 13.70 -19.61 5.69
CA MET A 51 14.23 -20.91 5.29
C MET A 51 14.44 -21.85 6.47
N GLU A 52 14.95 -21.31 7.59
CA GLU A 52 15.12 -22.10 8.81
C GLU A 52 13.81 -22.69 9.29
N PHE A 53 12.72 -21.90 9.30
CA PHE A 53 11.42 -22.33 9.80
C PHE A 53 10.66 -23.25 8.84
N THR A 54 10.74 -23.01 7.55
CA THR A 54 10.01 -23.76 6.53
C THR A 54 10.77 -24.96 5.98
N LYS A 55 12.08 -25.03 6.19
CA LYS A 55 13.01 -26.03 5.61
C LYS A 55 13.09 -25.97 4.08
N CYS A 56 12.67 -24.88 3.46
CA CYS A 56 12.87 -24.59 2.05
C CYS A 56 14.26 -23.97 1.83
N ASP A 57 14.77 -24.03 0.60
CA ASP A 57 16.02 -23.38 0.19
C ASP A 57 15.77 -22.07 -0.57
N ALA A 58 16.85 -21.36 -0.90
CA ALA A 58 16.79 -20.06 -1.55
C ALA A 58 16.11 -20.07 -2.95
N SER A 59 16.06 -21.21 -3.62
CA SER A 59 15.41 -21.33 -4.94
C SER A 59 13.89 -21.23 -4.86
N PHE A 60 13.32 -21.33 -3.65
CA PHE A 60 11.89 -21.16 -3.41
C PHE A 60 11.41 -19.70 -3.62
N PHE A 61 12.29 -18.71 -3.43
CA PHE A 61 11.92 -17.31 -3.56
C PHE A 61 11.91 -16.85 -5.01
N SER A 62 10.84 -16.17 -5.39
CA SER A 62 10.69 -15.53 -6.70
C SER A 62 10.35 -14.06 -6.52
N TYR A 63 11.38 -13.24 -6.29
CA TYR A 63 11.17 -11.78 -6.24
C TYR A 63 10.70 -11.28 -7.61
N GLN A 64 9.87 -10.22 -7.62
CA GLN A 64 9.20 -9.71 -8.82
C GLN A 64 8.15 -10.67 -9.40
N GLY A 65 7.45 -11.44 -8.54
CA GLY A 65 6.29 -12.23 -8.97
C GLY A 65 5.26 -11.39 -9.70
N ASN A 66 5.05 -10.15 -9.21
CA ASN A 66 4.13 -9.15 -9.78
C ASN A 66 2.67 -9.62 -9.86
N ASP A 67 2.29 -10.54 -9.01
CA ASP A 67 0.95 -11.16 -8.91
C ASP A 67 0.24 -10.81 -7.59
N VAL A 68 0.89 -10.03 -6.72
CA VAL A 68 0.36 -9.53 -5.45
C VAL A 68 0.78 -8.08 -5.27
N GLU A 69 -0.11 -7.25 -4.78
CA GLU A 69 0.20 -5.88 -4.34
C GLU A 69 -0.34 -5.62 -2.94
N LEU A 70 0.36 -4.76 -2.20
CA LEU A 70 -0.09 -4.21 -0.93
C LEU A 70 -0.78 -2.88 -1.21
N TYR A 71 -2.06 -2.78 -0.85
CA TYR A 71 -2.85 -1.56 -1.05
C TYR A 71 -2.90 -0.72 0.23
N PHE A 72 -2.65 0.58 0.06
CA PHE A 72 -2.75 1.62 1.07
C PHE A 72 -3.56 2.80 0.54
N GLU A 73 -4.11 3.60 1.45
CA GLU A 73 -4.75 4.88 1.12
C GLU A 73 -4.01 6.03 1.79
N GLU A 74 -3.93 7.17 1.11
CA GLU A 74 -3.25 8.38 1.57
C GLU A 74 -4.16 9.61 1.37
N GLU A 75 -4.40 10.35 2.45
CA GLU A 75 -5.23 11.55 2.42
C GLU A 75 -4.57 12.68 1.61
N ASN A 76 -3.25 12.80 1.70
CA ASN A 76 -2.47 13.82 1.00
C ASN A 76 -1.69 13.22 -0.19
N PHE A 77 -2.42 12.64 -1.12
CA PHE A 77 -1.88 11.87 -2.24
C PHE A 77 -0.81 12.62 -3.05
N GLU A 78 -1.01 13.93 -3.35
CA GLU A 78 -0.06 14.71 -4.14
C GLU A 78 1.27 14.93 -3.39
N ALA A 79 1.21 15.23 -2.10
CA ALA A 79 2.40 15.36 -1.27
C ALA A 79 3.14 14.01 -1.15
N PHE A 80 2.41 12.91 -1.08
CA PHE A 80 2.99 11.57 -1.07
C PHE A 80 3.73 11.27 -2.37
N CYS A 81 3.13 11.57 -3.53
CA CYS A 81 3.80 11.41 -4.83
C CYS A 81 5.08 12.25 -4.94
N GLY A 82 5.06 13.49 -4.44
CA GLY A 82 6.24 14.34 -4.34
C GLY A 82 7.36 13.69 -3.52
N LYS A 83 7.01 13.15 -2.36
CA LYS A 83 7.94 12.42 -1.48
C LYS A 83 8.56 11.19 -2.14
N LEU A 84 7.77 10.39 -2.89
CA LEU A 84 8.29 9.25 -3.65
C LEU A 84 9.38 9.69 -4.65
N SER A 85 9.12 10.79 -5.36
CA SER A 85 10.07 11.38 -6.32
C SER A 85 11.35 11.83 -5.63
N GLU A 86 11.26 12.58 -4.51
CA GLU A 86 12.41 13.07 -3.73
C GLU A 86 13.27 11.93 -3.19
N GLN A 87 12.67 10.81 -2.83
CA GLN A 87 13.37 9.63 -2.30
C GLN A 87 13.84 8.67 -3.38
N GLY A 88 13.61 8.97 -4.66
CA GLY A 88 14.04 8.14 -5.78
C GLY A 88 13.42 6.75 -5.81
N VAL A 89 12.18 6.61 -5.34
CA VAL A 89 11.48 5.32 -5.32
C VAL A 89 11.16 4.87 -6.74
N SER A 90 11.39 3.59 -7.03
CA SER A 90 11.17 3.00 -8.37
C SER A 90 9.68 2.80 -8.65
N LEU A 91 9.09 3.67 -9.45
CA LEU A 91 7.68 3.60 -9.81
C LEU A 91 7.39 2.50 -10.85
N ILE A 92 6.16 2.00 -10.83
CA ILE A 92 5.56 1.13 -11.86
C ILE A 92 4.60 2.00 -12.68
N GLY A 93 5.14 2.67 -13.69
CA GLY A 93 4.41 3.67 -14.46
C GLY A 93 4.24 4.99 -13.70
N GLU A 94 3.51 5.93 -14.31
CA GLU A 94 3.17 7.21 -13.70
C GLU A 94 1.94 7.08 -12.79
N SER A 95 1.74 8.03 -11.87
CA SER A 95 0.48 8.13 -11.15
C SER A 95 -0.67 8.41 -12.12
N ALA A 96 -1.81 7.78 -11.89
CA ALA A 96 -2.95 7.87 -12.81
C ALA A 96 -4.29 7.95 -12.06
N THR A 97 -5.27 8.57 -12.70
CA THR A 97 -6.65 8.55 -12.23
C THR A 97 -7.37 7.34 -12.82
N MET A 98 -7.88 6.49 -11.97
CA MET A 98 -8.60 5.28 -12.36
C MET A 98 -10.02 5.61 -12.88
N PRO A 99 -10.65 4.71 -13.64
CA PRO A 99 -11.99 4.94 -14.19
C PRO A 99 -13.05 5.34 -13.14
N TRP A 100 -12.93 4.83 -11.92
CA TRP A 100 -13.81 5.18 -10.79
C TRP A 100 -13.47 6.52 -10.13
N GLY A 101 -12.40 7.20 -10.58
CA GLY A 101 -12.03 8.54 -10.15
C GLY A 101 -10.92 8.63 -9.10
N GLN A 102 -10.47 7.52 -8.55
CA GLN A 102 -9.38 7.48 -7.58
C GLN A 102 -8.04 7.71 -8.27
N LYS A 103 -7.20 8.55 -7.69
CA LYS A 103 -5.80 8.67 -8.08
C LYS A 103 -5.01 7.55 -7.44
N VAL A 104 -4.11 6.91 -8.18
CA VAL A 104 -3.25 5.84 -7.67
C VAL A 104 -1.83 5.98 -8.17
N VAL A 105 -0.88 5.49 -7.39
CA VAL A 105 0.52 5.31 -7.76
C VAL A 105 0.97 3.92 -7.34
N ARG A 106 1.75 3.26 -8.21
CA ARG A 106 2.34 1.94 -7.92
C ARG A 106 3.85 2.03 -7.95
N PHE A 107 4.51 1.35 -7.03
CA PHE A 107 5.96 1.33 -6.91
C PHE A 107 6.44 0.05 -6.25
N TYR A 108 7.75 -0.14 -6.24
CA TYR A 108 8.38 -1.29 -5.62
C TYR A 108 9.00 -0.93 -4.27
N ASP A 109 8.90 -1.88 -3.33
CA ASP A 109 9.75 -1.89 -2.15
C ASP A 109 11.19 -2.33 -2.52
N PRO A 110 12.17 -2.34 -1.58
CA PRO A 110 13.56 -2.74 -1.87
C PRO A 110 13.72 -4.15 -2.43
N ASP A 111 12.82 -5.07 -2.14
CA ASP A 111 12.82 -6.46 -2.63
C ASP A 111 11.88 -6.69 -3.81
N ARG A 112 11.31 -5.62 -4.37
CA ARG A 112 10.44 -5.65 -5.55
C ARG A 112 9.05 -6.23 -5.28
N HIS A 113 8.53 -6.14 -4.05
CA HIS A 113 7.11 -6.32 -3.82
C HIS A 113 6.35 -5.07 -4.29
N ILE A 114 5.19 -5.29 -4.92
CA ILE A 114 4.38 -4.19 -5.44
C ILE A 114 3.60 -3.55 -4.30
N ILE A 115 3.62 -2.22 -4.28
CA ILE A 115 2.82 -1.38 -3.40
C ILE A 115 1.96 -0.47 -4.27
N GLU A 116 0.67 -0.45 -4.02
CA GLU A 116 -0.26 0.54 -4.52
C GLU A 116 -0.66 1.47 -3.40
N VAL A 117 -0.55 2.77 -3.66
CA VAL A 117 -1.14 3.80 -2.80
C VAL A 117 -2.20 4.53 -3.60
N GLY A 118 -3.43 4.48 -3.11
CA GLY A 118 -4.57 5.24 -3.64
C GLY A 118 -4.83 6.51 -2.84
N GLU A 119 -5.42 7.50 -3.49
CA GLU A 119 -6.07 8.62 -2.79
C GLU A 119 -7.11 8.05 -1.81
N ASP A 120 -7.15 8.54 -0.56
CA ASP A 120 -8.18 8.13 0.40
C ASP A 120 -9.58 8.26 -0.19
N LEU A 121 -10.40 7.24 -0.03
CA LEU A 121 -11.71 7.19 -0.68
C LEU A 121 -12.66 8.30 -0.22
N ALA A 122 -12.57 8.75 1.03
CA ALA A 122 -13.41 9.86 1.50
C ALA A 122 -12.92 11.19 0.92
N VAL A 123 -11.61 11.39 0.77
CA VAL A 123 -11.01 12.55 0.09
C VAL A 123 -11.44 12.54 -1.38
N MET A 124 -11.33 11.41 -2.07
CA MET A 124 -11.80 11.27 -3.45
C MET A 124 -13.28 11.62 -3.60
N MET A 125 -14.16 11.11 -2.72
CA MET A 125 -15.59 11.40 -2.79
C MET A 125 -15.90 12.88 -2.60
N LYS A 126 -15.24 13.52 -1.64
CA LYS A 126 -15.38 14.98 -1.41
C LYS A 126 -14.90 15.79 -2.62
N ARG A 127 -13.77 15.40 -3.22
CA ARG A 127 -13.21 16.04 -4.42
C ARG A 127 -14.18 15.92 -5.59
N LEU A 128 -14.63 14.70 -5.94
CA LEU A 128 -15.54 14.49 -7.06
C LEU A 128 -16.88 15.19 -6.88
N HIS A 129 -17.40 15.23 -5.65
CA HIS A 129 -18.61 15.97 -5.32
C HIS A 129 -18.43 17.48 -5.47
N ALA A 130 -17.29 18.01 -5.05
CA ALA A 130 -16.95 19.44 -5.24
C ALA A 130 -16.74 19.81 -6.73
N GLU A 131 -16.33 18.84 -7.56
CA GLU A 131 -16.25 18.97 -9.03
C GLU A 131 -17.63 18.92 -9.70
N GLY A 132 -18.72 18.70 -8.94
CA GLY A 132 -20.10 18.79 -9.40
C GLY A 132 -20.86 17.48 -9.54
N LEU A 133 -20.25 16.33 -9.22
CA LEU A 133 -20.95 15.05 -9.27
C LEU A 133 -21.98 14.93 -8.15
N THR A 134 -23.19 14.55 -8.51
CA THR A 134 -24.24 14.19 -7.54
C THR A 134 -23.94 12.87 -6.85
N VAL A 135 -24.59 12.59 -5.73
CA VAL A 135 -24.44 11.30 -5.02
C VAL A 135 -24.80 10.12 -5.92
N ASP A 136 -25.82 10.26 -6.76
CA ASP A 136 -26.24 9.16 -7.66
C ASP A 136 -25.19 8.92 -8.77
N GLU A 137 -24.60 9.96 -9.35
CA GLU A 137 -23.47 9.83 -10.28
C GLU A 137 -22.21 9.23 -9.64
N LEU A 138 -21.97 9.54 -8.36
CA LEU A 138 -20.89 8.90 -7.60
C LEU A 138 -21.14 7.40 -7.40
N VAL A 139 -22.39 6.99 -7.13
CA VAL A 139 -22.77 5.56 -7.07
C VAL A 139 -22.49 4.86 -8.40
N GLU A 140 -22.93 5.45 -9.52
CA GLU A 140 -22.71 4.89 -10.85
C GLU A 140 -21.24 4.78 -11.21
N LYS A 141 -20.45 5.80 -10.87
CA LYS A 141 -19.02 5.86 -11.18
C LYS A 141 -18.18 4.89 -10.36
N THR A 142 -18.50 4.73 -9.08
CA THR A 142 -17.67 3.99 -8.11
C THR A 142 -18.22 2.62 -7.74
N PHE A 143 -19.45 2.33 -8.09
CA PHE A 143 -20.21 1.14 -7.66
C PHE A 143 -20.34 0.99 -6.14
N MET A 144 -20.06 2.04 -5.38
CA MET A 144 -20.20 2.06 -3.93
C MET A 144 -21.65 2.28 -3.52
N LYS A 145 -22.03 1.71 -2.37
CA LYS A 145 -23.38 1.91 -1.82
C LYS A 145 -23.62 3.37 -1.43
N LYS A 146 -24.76 3.94 -1.82
CA LYS A 146 -25.17 5.32 -1.55
C LYS A 146 -24.92 5.75 -0.11
N GLY A 147 -25.36 4.95 0.87
CA GLY A 147 -25.16 5.28 2.29
C GLY A 147 -23.70 5.27 2.76
N ILE A 148 -22.78 4.65 2.03
CA ILE A 148 -21.32 4.75 2.29
C ILE A 148 -20.82 6.10 1.79
N ILE A 149 -21.17 6.47 0.55
CA ILE A 149 -20.81 7.75 -0.06
C ILE A 149 -21.33 8.92 0.81
N GLU A 150 -22.61 8.88 1.20
CA GLU A 150 -23.19 9.92 2.05
C GLU A 150 -22.49 10.08 3.41
N ARG A 151 -21.96 8.99 3.98
CA ARG A 151 -21.15 9.06 5.21
C ARG A 151 -19.78 9.69 4.95
N MET A 152 -19.11 9.32 3.87
CA MET A 152 -17.82 9.90 3.48
C MET A 152 -17.91 11.41 3.22
N LEU A 153 -19.03 11.87 2.64
CA LEU A 153 -19.24 13.29 2.38
C LEU A 153 -19.53 14.10 3.65
N LYS A 154 -20.04 13.49 4.73
CA LYS A 154 -20.37 14.15 5.98
C LYS A 154 -19.21 14.22 6.99
N GLY A 155 -18.29 13.29 6.95
CA GLY A 155 -17.10 13.19 7.81
C GLY A 155 -15.94 13.94 7.26
#